data_9f20bf27980de00d214250c739343f6e
#
_entry.id   9f20bf27980de00d214250c739343f6e
#
_cell.length_a   1.000
_cell.length_b   1.000
_cell.length_c   1.000
_cell.angle_alpha   90.00
_cell.angle_beta   90.00
_cell.angle_gamma   90.00
#
_symmetry.space_group_name_H-M   'P 1'
#
loop_
_entity.id
_entity.type
_entity.pdbx_description
1 polymer ?
#
loop_
_entity_poly.entity_id
_entity_poly.type
_entity_poly.pdbx_seq_one_letter_code
_entity_poly.pdbx_strand_id
1 'polypeptide(L)'
;MLRYFRINDPYRLISLLVLLIIASLPLLIDLPAMTQQELKGMVLGEIIGSKTLYIEVIDRTAPLMAITDGVLNSFFDRSLMGRHILALIIIFFQASYFSILLINSKAYNESNYVRALIFGFLCFFSFDMLAITPELLASSLLLLALNNLFKEIEFRVDRDSIVLNLGVFLGMASLFVFSYTIFLIGTIFILIVFARATLRKILLLLFGYGLVHAIVFIVYYCYERTEHLWMHFYVANFEAGGGLIGMNSILILSAVPVTYFVFSLFMLTRAARFTKYQSQLFQVIFFWLAIAVIQFWFTPERTPHSLVTFVPSL
;
A
#
# COMPACT_ATOMS: atom_id res chain seq x y z
N MET A 1 23.31 16.15 5.47
CA MET A 1 22.12 15.68 4.78
C MET A 1 20.85 15.76 5.66
N LEU A 2 20.80 15.13 6.83
CA LEU A 2 19.62 15.18 7.72
C LEU A 2 19.24 16.61 8.18
N ARG A 3 20.19 17.50 8.43
CA ARG A 3 19.90 18.90 8.79
C ARG A 3 19.13 19.64 7.70
N TYR A 4 19.36 19.30 6.44
CA TYR A 4 18.67 19.89 5.29
C TYR A 4 17.18 19.57 5.31
N PHE A 5 16.79 18.31 5.57
CA PHE A 5 15.40 17.86 5.62
C PHE A 5 14.66 18.22 6.92
N ARG A 6 15.37 18.76 7.93
CA ARG A 6 14.72 19.23 9.19
C ARG A 6 13.93 20.52 9.03
N ILE A 7 14.19 21.30 7.98
CA ILE A 7 13.48 22.56 7.75
C ILE A 7 12.17 22.27 7.02
N ASN A 8 11.09 22.88 7.49
CA ASN A 8 9.75 22.72 6.90
C ASN A 8 9.61 23.57 5.63
N ASP A 9 10.22 23.11 4.54
CA ASP A 9 10.17 23.74 3.23
C ASP A 9 9.84 22.70 2.16
N PRO A 10 8.68 22.79 1.48
CA PRO A 10 8.24 21.81 0.47
C PRO A 10 9.23 21.61 -0.69
N TYR A 11 10.01 22.65 -1.05
CA TYR A 11 11.01 22.54 -2.12
C TYR A 11 12.08 21.47 -1.83
N ARG A 12 12.25 21.08 -0.58
CA ARG A 12 13.18 20.03 -0.18
C ARG A 12 12.75 18.63 -0.61
N LEU A 13 11.48 18.45 -0.94
CA LEU A 13 10.99 17.20 -1.54
C LEU A 13 11.60 16.99 -2.94
N ILE A 14 11.95 18.06 -3.67
CA ILE A 14 12.68 17.94 -4.95
C ILE A 14 14.03 17.26 -4.73
N SER A 15 14.72 17.61 -3.65
CA SER A 15 15.98 16.95 -3.30
C SER A 15 15.80 15.47 -2.94
N LEU A 16 14.65 15.10 -2.38
CA LEU A 16 14.30 13.69 -2.17
C LEU A 16 14.19 12.95 -3.51
N LEU A 17 13.51 13.55 -4.50
CA LEU A 17 13.41 12.96 -5.84
C LEU A 17 14.79 12.72 -6.44
N VAL A 18 15.67 13.73 -6.38
CA VAL A 18 17.05 13.61 -6.88
C VAL A 18 17.80 12.48 -6.17
N LEU A 19 17.65 12.35 -4.85
CA LEU A 19 18.29 11.29 -4.07
C LEU A 19 17.74 9.89 -4.45
N LEU A 20 16.44 9.78 -4.64
CA LEU A 20 15.83 8.51 -5.07
C LEU A 20 16.29 8.14 -6.49
N ILE A 21 16.40 9.11 -7.41
CA ILE A 21 16.96 8.90 -8.75
C ILE A 21 18.41 8.41 -8.64
N ILE A 22 19.26 9.07 -7.84
CA ILE A 22 20.66 8.65 -7.64
C ILE A 22 20.74 7.24 -7.06
N ALA A 23 19.89 6.91 -6.07
CA ALA A 23 19.83 5.58 -5.48
C ALA A 23 19.36 4.51 -6.47
N SER A 24 18.48 4.86 -7.41
CA SER A 24 17.97 3.95 -8.44
C SER A 24 18.87 3.83 -9.67
N LEU A 25 19.84 4.74 -9.87
CA LEU A 25 20.74 4.74 -11.04
C LEU A 25 21.38 3.37 -11.31
N PRO A 26 21.97 2.66 -10.33
CA PRO A 26 22.57 1.36 -10.59
C PRO A 26 21.56 0.35 -11.15
N LEU A 27 20.31 0.39 -10.66
CA LEU A 27 19.22 -0.51 -11.08
C LEU A 27 18.64 -0.11 -12.45
N LEU A 28 18.71 1.18 -12.83
CA LEU A 28 18.24 1.67 -14.13
C LEU A 28 19.27 1.51 -15.23
N ILE A 29 20.58 1.54 -14.90
CA ILE A 29 21.67 1.32 -15.86
C ILE A 29 21.83 -0.17 -16.17
N ASP A 30 21.84 -0.99 -15.12
CA ASP A 30 21.91 -2.45 -15.21
C ASP A 30 20.60 -3.03 -14.68
N LEU A 31 19.62 -3.17 -15.58
CA LEU A 31 18.27 -3.59 -15.21
C LEU A 31 18.33 -4.99 -14.59
N PRO A 32 17.75 -5.17 -13.39
CA PRO A 32 17.68 -6.49 -12.77
C PRO A 32 16.87 -7.46 -13.63
N ALA A 33 17.09 -8.75 -13.43
CA ALA A 33 16.30 -9.77 -14.09
C ALA A 33 14.81 -9.54 -13.80
N MET A 34 13.98 -9.65 -14.85
CA MET A 34 12.54 -9.49 -14.74
C MET A 34 11.96 -10.44 -13.70
N THR A 35 11.17 -9.91 -12.79
CA THR A 35 10.47 -10.71 -11.80
C THR A 35 9.31 -11.48 -12.41
N GLN A 36 8.91 -12.58 -11.79
CA GLN A 36 7.77 -13.37 -12.25
C GLN A 36 6.47 -12.54 -12.28
N GLN A 37 6.31 -11.62 -11.33
CA GLN A 37 5.13 -10.71 -11.29
C GLN A 37 5.15 -9.73 -12.47
N GLU A 38 6.30 -9.13 -12.79
CA GLU A 38 6.43 -8.24 -13.96
C GLU A 38 6.14 -8.96 -15.27
N LEU A 39 6.71 -10.16 -15.44
CA LEU A 39 6.45 -10.98 -16.61
C LEU A 39 4.96 -11.30 -16.75
N LYS A 40 4.34 -11.74 -15.65
CA LYS A 40 2.90 -12.02 -15.60
C LYS A 40 2.08 -10.77 -15.94
N GLY A 41 2.40 -9.61 -15.37
CA GLY A 41 1.71 -8.34 -15.66
C GLY A 41 1.87 -7.88 -17.10
N MET A 42 3.05 -8.09 -17.74
CA MET A 42 3.24 -7.77 -19.15
C MET A 42 2.41 -8.68 -20.07
N VAL A 43 2.47 -9.99 -19.83
CA VAL A 43 1.70 -10.97 -20.62
C VAL A 43 0.20 -10.73 -20.46
N LEU A 44 -0.26 -10.50 -19.24
CA LEU A 44 -1.67 -10.22 -18.95
C LEU A 44 -2.12 -8.91 -19.60
N GLY A 45 -1.31 -7.84 -19.49
CA GLY A 45 -1.59 -6.55 -20.10
C GLY A 45 -1.72 -6.61 -21.63
N GLU A 46 -0.93 -7.45 -22.30
CA GLU A 46 -1.05 -7.68 -23.75
C GLU A 46 -2.35 -8.42 -24.10
N ILE A 47 -2.75 -9.37 -23.28
CA ILE A 47 -3.94 -10.21 -23.54
C ILE A 47 -5.23 -9.45 -23.23
N ILE A 48 -5.31 -8.68 -22.16
CA ILE A 48 -6.52 -7.94 -21.72
C ILE A 48 -6.97 -6.90 -22.74
N GLY A 49 -6.08 -6.39 -23.61
CA GLY A 49 -6.46 -5.53 -24.72
C GLY A 49 -7.43 -6.17 -25.72
N SER A 50 -7.47 -7.50 -25.79
CA SER A 50 -8.28 -8.27 -26.73
C SER A 50 -9.23 -9.27 -26.09
N LYS A 51 -9.00 -9.67 -24.83
CA LYS A 51 -9.76 -10.71 -24.13
C LYS A 51 -10.23 -10.24 -22.74
N THR A 52 -11.33 -10.80 -22.30
CA THR A 52 -11.94 -10.47 -21.00
C THR A 52 -11.36 -11.34 -19.89
N LEU A 53 -10.95 -10.69 -18.77
CA LEU A 53 -10.44 -11.35 -17.58
C LEU A 53 -11.54 -12.24 -16.95
N TYR A 54 -11.15 -13.40 -16.43
CA TYR A 54 -11.96 -14.46 -15.81
C TYR A 54 -12.94 -15.16 -16.75
N ILE A 55 -13.17 -14.65 -17.95
CA ILE A 55 -14.06 -15.28 -18.95
C ILE A 55 -13.24 -16.05 -19.97
N GLU A 56 -12.31 -15.35 -20.64
CA GLU A 56 -11.44 -15.93 -21.67
C GLU A 56 -10.03 -16.17 -21.13
N VAL A 57 -9.62 -15.40 -20.13
CA VAL A 57 -8.35 -15.54 -19.42
C VAL A 57 -8.62 -15.94 -17.98
N ILE A 58 -8.35 -17.20 -17.66
CA ILE A 58 -8.49 -17.74 -16.31
C ILE A 58 -7.20 -17.45 -15.55
N ASP A 59 -7.23 -16.41 -14.70
CA ASP A 59 -6.13 -16.02 -13.84
C ASP A 59 -6.68 -15.58 -12.45
N ARG A 60 -5.81 -15.60 -11.42
CA ARG A 60 -6.09 -15.13 -10.05
C ARG A 60 -5.78 -13.65 -9.85
N THR A 61 -5.28 -12.95 -10.87
CA THR A 61 -4.92 -11.53 -10.78
C THR A 61 -6.15 -10.70 -10.44
N ALA A 62 -5.97 -9.77 -9.51
CA ALA A 62 -7.04 -8.88 -9.07
C ALA A 62 -7.53 -7.95 -10.19
N PRO A 63 -8.83 -7.60 -10.24
CA PRO A 63 -9.42 -6.88 -11.38
C PRO A 63 -8.77 -5.54 -11.65
N LEU A 64 -8.49 -4.74 -10.62
CA LEU A 64 -7.85 -3.42 -10.81
C LEU A 64 -6.40 -3.56 -11.28
N MET A 65 -5.67 -4.59 -10.83
CA MET A 65 -4.32 -4.81 -11.33
C MET A 65 -4.33 -5.18 -12.80
N ALA A 66 -5.24 -6.06 -13.21
CA ALA A 66 -5.39 -6.45 -14.61
C ALA A 66 -5.70 -5.26 -15.52
N ILE A 67 -6.61 -4.37 -15.11
CA ILE A 67 -6.88 -3.11 -15.84
C ILE A 67 -5.62 -2.24 -15.90
N THR A 68 -4.89 -2.13 -14.78
CA THR A 68 -3.66 -1.34 -14.71
C THR A 68 -2.58 -1.91 -15.63
N ASP A 69 -2.42 -3.23 -15.68
CA ASP A 69 -1.47 -3.90 -16.59
C ASP A 69 -1.82 -3.62 -18.06
N GLY A 70 -3.10 -3.64 -18.42
CA GLY A 70 -3.57 -3.25 -19.75
C GLY A 70 -3.23 -1.80 -20.09
N VAL A 71 -3.46 -0.87 -19.15
CA VAL A 71 -3.09 0.54 -19.31
C VAL A 71 -1.58 0.71 -19.43
N LEU A 72 -0.80 0.05 -18.57
CA LEU A 72 0.67 0.10 -18.61
C LEU A 72 1.22 -0.45 -19.92
N ASN A 73 0.61 -1.51 -20.44
CA ASN A 73 0.99 -2.06 -21.73
C ASN A 73 0.72 -1.08 -22.87
N SER A 74 -0.39 -0.35 -22.84
CA SER A 74 -0.71 0.65 -23.87
C SER A 74 0.26 1.85 -23.91
N PHE A 75 0.87 2.21 -22.74
CA PHE A 75 1.80 3.35 -22.65
C PHE A 75 3.28 2.95 -22.79
N PHE A 76 3.67 1.81 -22.24
CA PHE A 76 5.07 1.41 -22.13
C PHE A 76 5.41 0.16 -22.95
N ASP A 77 4.39 -0.50 -23.50
CA ASP A 77 4.56 -1.79 -24.18
C ASP A 77 5.37 -2.76 -23.29
N ARG A 78 6.45 -3.32 -23.81
CA ARG A 78 7.36 -4.22 -23.07
C ARG A 78 8.56 -3.49 -22.43
N SER A 79 8.53 -2.16 -22.34
CA SER A 79 9.63 -1.39 -21.74
C SER A 79 9.68 -1.54 -20.22
N LEU A 80 10.63 -2.32 -19.72
CA LEU A 80 10.93 -2.43 -18.28
C LEU A 80 11.37 -1.09 -17.69
N MET A 81 12.24 -0.37 -18.39
CA MET A 81 12.77 0.91 -17.94
C MET A 81 11.66 1.93 -17.67
N GLY A 82 10.66 2.03 -18.58
CA GLY A 82 9.53 2.92 -18.41
C GLY A 82 8.69 2.57 -17.17
N ARG A 83 8.46 1.27 -16.93
CA ARG A 83 7.75 0.77 -15.76
C ARG A 83 8.52 1.05 -14.47
N HIS A 84 9.84 0.85 -14.43
CA HIS A 84 10.68 1.14 -13.25
C HIS A 84 10.72 2.65 -12.93
N ILE A 85 10.79 3.51 -13.95
CA ILE A 85 10.70 4.97 -13.75
C ILE A 85 9.34 5.35 -13.14
N LEU A 86 8.25 4.76 -13.63
CA LEU A 86 6.92 5.02 -13.07
C LEU A 86 6.82 4.52 -11.62
N ALA A 87 7.38 3.35 -11.29
CA ALA A 87 7.44 2.85 -9.93
C ALA A 87 8.21 3.82 -9.01
N LEU A 88 9.34 4.35 -9.45
CA LEU A 88 10.12 5.36 -8.72
C LEU A 88 9.29 6.63 -8.45
N ILE A 89 8.54 7.09 -9.43
CA ILE A 89 7.64 8.24 -9.28
C ILE A 89 6.56 7.95 -8.24
N ILE A 90 5.96 6.75 -8.25
CA ILE A 90 4.96 6.35 -7.26
C ILE A 90 5.56 6.31 -5.86
N ILE A 91 6.75 5.74 -5.67
CA ILE A 91 7.46 5.72 -4.39
C ILE A 91 7.74 7.14 -3.90
N PHE A 92 8.17 8.03 -4.78
CA PHE A 92 8.40 9.45 -4.43
C PHE A 92 7.10 10.12 -3.94
N PHE A 93 5.99 9.92 -4.64
CA PHE A 93 4.69 10.47 -4.23
C PHE A 93 4.21 9.86 -2.91
N GLN A 94 4.37 8.56 -2.70
CA GLN A 94 4.04 7.91 -1.43
C GLN A 94 4.87 8.47 -0.27
N ALA A 95 6.18 8.58 -0.43
CA ALA A 95 7.09 9.12 0.59
C ALA A 95 6.75 10.58 0.94
N SER A 96 6.50 11.40 -0.08
CA SER A 96 6.11 12.80 0.07
C SER A 96 4.77 12.93 0.78
N TYR A 97 3.78 12.17 0.34
CA TYR A 97 2.43 12.16 0.92
C TYR A 97 2.44 11.70 2.36
N PHE A 98 3.18 10.62 2.68
CA PHE A 98 3.31 10.13 4.05
C PHE A 98 3.90 11.17 4.99
N SER A 99 4.95 11.89 4.56
CA SER A 99 5.53 12.97 5.37
C SER A 99 4.54 14.10 5.60
N ILE A 100 3.81 14.53 4.55
CA ILE A 100 2.78 15.57 4.65
C ILE A 100 1.64 15.12 5.58
N LEU A 101 1.22 13.86 5.48
CA LEU A 101 0.22 13.26 6.36
C LEU A 101 0.64 13.37 7.83
N LEU A 102 1.87 13.00 8.17
CA LEU A 102 2.38 13.07 9.55
C LEU A 102 2.56 14.53 10.04
N ILE A 103 2.87 15.47 9.15
CA ILE A 103 2.93 16.90 9.48
C ILE A 103 1.54 17.43 9.75
N ASN A 104 0.58 17.18 8.88
CA ASN A 104 -0.79 17.67 8.98
C ASN A 104 -1.52 17.08 10.20
N SER A 105 -1.29 15.82 10.52
CA SER A 105 -1.85 15.18 11.73
C SER A 105 -1.11 15.56 13.01
N LYS A 106 -0.09 16.42 12.96
CA LYS A 106 0.71 16.82 14.14
C LYS A 106 1.22 15.62 14.96
N ALA A 107 1.50 14.50 14.28
CA ALA A 107 1.97 13.29 14.93
C ALA A 107 3.28 13.49 15.70
N TYR A 108 4.09 14.45 15.27
CA TYR A 108 5.34 14.84 15.92
C TYR A 108 5.37 16.34 16.23
N ASN A 109 6.19 16.73 17.20
CA ASN A 109 6.38 18.13 17.58
C ASN A 109 7.14 18.94 16.51
N GLU A 110 7.97 18.27 15.72
CA GLU A 110 8.75 18.92 14.65
C GLU A 110 8.13 18.64 13.28
N SER A 111 7.89 19.70 12.51
CA SER A 111 7.49 19.60 11.11
C SER A 111 8.73 19.49 10.25
N ASN A 112 9.07 18.30 9.79
CA ASN A 112 10.25 18.05 8.96
C ASN A 112 9.99 16.97 7.90
N TYR A 113 10.79 16.95 6.83
CA TYR A 113 10.69 15.99 5.73
C TYR A 113 11.66 14.80 5.85
N VAL A 114 12.32 14.62 6.99
CA VAL A 114 13.21 13.47 7.24
C VAL A 114 12.43 12.16 7.09
N ARG A 115 11.15 12.16 7.43
CA ARG A 115 10.26 10.97 7.32
C ARG A 115 10.06 10.55 5.87
N ALA A 116 9.95 11.51 4.94
CA ALA A 116 9.88 11.21 3.52
C ALA A 116 11.16 10.53 3.03
N LEU A 117 12.32 11.00 3.51
CA LEU A 117 13.62 10.40 3.20
C LEU A 117 13.69 8.95 3.71
N ILE A 118 13.30 8.71 4.96
CA ILE A 118 13.31 7.38 5.58
C ILE A 118 12.36 6.46 4.84
N PHE A 119 11.12 6.90 4.58
CA PHE A 119 10.14 6.13 3.82
C PHE A 119 10.68 5.74 2.44
N GLY A 120 11.21 6.72 1.68
CA GLY A 120 11.76 6.46 0.36
C GLY A 120 12.88 5.43 0.38
N PHE A 121 13.84 5.53 1.31
CA PHE A 121 14.92 4.56 1.43
C PHE A 121 14.45 3.19 1.93
N LEU A 122 13.46 3.12 2.81
CA LEU A 122 12.88 1.86 3.22
C LEU A 122 12.17 1.13 2.07
N CYS A 123 11.73 1.83 1.03
CA CYS A 123 11.21 1.19 -0.17
C CYS A 123 12.31 0.56 -1.06
N PHE A 124 13.59 0.86 -0.83
CA PHE A 124 14.73 0.32 -1.59
C PHE A 124 15.47 -0.82 -0.88
N PHE A 125 14.84 -1.53 0.03
CA PHE A 125 15.50 -2.64 0.73
C PHE A 125 15.68 -3.92 -0.12
N SER A 126 15.06 -4.00 -1.29
CA SER A 126 15.26 -5.07 -2.27
C SER A 126 15.43 -4.49 -3.68
N PHE A 127 16.19 -5.19 -4.52
CA PHE A 127 16.42 -4.82 -5.92
C PHE A 127 15.13 -4.82 -6.75
N ASP A 128 14.15 -5.63 -6.36
CA ASP A 128 12.87 -5.77 -7.07
C ASP A 128 11.90 -4.62 -6.79
N MET A 129 12.21 -3.70 -5.86
CA MET A 129 11.28 -2.67 -5.38
C MET A 129 10.93 -1.59 -6.42
N LEU A 130 11.66 -1.48 -7.52
CA LEU A 130 11.31 -0.61 -8.64
C LEU A 130 10.28 -1.21 -9.59
N ALA A 131 9.77 -2.41 -9.34
CA ALA A 131 8.71 -3.00 -10.14
C ALA A 131 7.34 -2.40 -9.79
N ILE A 132 6.49 -2.21 -10.81
CA ILE A 132 5.08 -1.89 -10.58
C ILE A 132 4.37 -3.18 -10.20
N THR A 133 4.01 -3.28 -8.94
CA THR A 133 3.33 -4.44 -8.38
C THR A 133 1.97 -4.05 -7.81
N PRO A 134 1.03 -5.00 -7.67
CA PRO A 134 -0.26 -4.72 -7.05
C PRO A 134 -0.10 -4.18 -5.62
N GLU A 135 0.91 -4.64 -4.88
CA GLU A 135 1.20 -4.18 -3.53
C GLU A 135 1.64 -2.71 -3.50
N LEU A 136 2.48 -2.27 -4.45
CA LEU A 136 2.91 -0.88 -4.54
C LEU A 136 1.73 0.05 -4.82
N LEU A 137 0.84 -0.32 -5.73
CA LEU A 137 -0.35 0.46 -6.06
C LEU A 137 -1.35 0.48 -4.90
N ALA A 138 -1.62 -0.68 -4.32
CA ALA A 138 -2.52 -0.81 -3.18
C ALA A 138 -2.01 -0.06 -1.94
N SER A 139 -0.68 -0.03 -1.69
CA SER A 139 -0.09 0.74 -0.59
C SER A 139 -0.36 2.25 -0.71
N SER A 140 -0.44 2.80 -1.93
CA SER A 140 -0.87 4.19 -2.13
C SER A 140 -2.29 4.43 -1.60
N LEU A 141 -3.20 3.51 -1.87
CA LEU A 141 -4.58 3.58 -1.38
C LEU A 141 -4.66 3.39 0.14
N LEU A 142 -3.83 2.50 0.70
CA LEU A 142 -3.71 2.34 2.15
C LEU A 142 -3.19 3.60 2.83
N LEU A 143 -2.28 4.36 2.22
CA LEU A 143 -1.84 5.67 2.75
C LEU A 143 -2.98 6.69 2.75
N LEU A 144 -3.83 6.70 1.71
CA LEU A 144 -5.03 7.55 1.68
C LEU A 144 -6.05 7.13 2.75
N ALA A 145 -6.21 5.81 2.95
CA ALA A 145 -7.03 5.26 4.02
C ALA A 145 -6.50 5.67 5.39
N LEU A 146 -5.19 5.54 5.63
CA LEU A 146 -4.54 5.93 6.88
C LEU A 146 -4.72 7.44 7.18
N ASN A 147 -4.64 8.30 6.17
CA ASN A 147 -4.93 9.73 6.32
C ASN A 147 -6.37 10.00 6.79
N ASN A 148 -7.34 9.29 6.22
CA ASN A 148 -8.74 9.42 6.64
C ASN A 148 -8.96 8.87 8.06
N LEU A 149 -8.28 7.77 8.40
CA LEU A 149 -8.31 7.23 9.74
C LEU A 149 -7.76 8.21 10.78
N PHE A 150 -6.63 8.87 10.50
CA PHE A 150 -6.06 9.90 11.36
C PHE A 150 -7.00 11.09 11.55
N LYS A 151 -7.63 11.56 10.46
CA LYS A 151 -8.63 12.64 10.53
C LYS A 151 -9.82 12.26 11.40
N GLU A 152 -10.30 11.03 11.33
CA GLU A 152 -11.43 10.57 12.14
C GLU A 152 -11.08 10.54 13.64
N ILE A 153 -9.84 10.15 13.99
CA ILE A 153 -9.34 10.14 15.36
C ILE A 153 -9.12 11.57 15.88
N GLU A 154 -8.58 12.46 15.06
CA GLU A 154 -8.24 13.84 15.43
C GLU A 154 -9.49 14.67 15.74
N PHE A 155 -10.42 14.69 14.79
CA PHE A 155 -11.48 15.70 14.82
C PHE A 155 -12.68 15.31 15.67
N ARG A 156 -12.92 14.01 15.92
CA ARG A 156 -14.15 13.50 16.56
C ARG A 156 -15.43 14.17 16.01
N VAL A 157 -15.31 14.79 14.85
CA VAL A 157 -16.40 15.49 14.17
C VAL A 157 -17.12 14.45 13.31
N ASP A 158 -18.46 14.47 13.38
CA ASP A 158 -19.30 13.59 12.57
C ASP A 158 -19.25 13.96 11.08
N ARG A 159 -18.13 13.62 10.43
CA ARG A 159 -17.96 13.73 8.99
C ARG A 159 -18.09 12.36 8.35
N ASP A 160 -19.30 11.99 8.05
CA ASP A 160 -19.63 10.72 7.39
C ASP A 160 -18.78 10.46 6.13
N SER A 161 -18.45 11.52 5.38
CA SER A 161 -17.65 11.43 4.17
C SER A 161 -16.22 10.89 4.40
N ILE A 162 -15.60 11.15 5.56
CA ILE A 162 -14.26 10.66 5.87
C ILE A 162 -14.29 9.15 6.03
N VAL A 163 -15.28 8.63 6.75
CA VAL A 163 -15.44 7.20 7.01
C VAL A 163 -15.86 6.45 5.74
N LEU A 164 -16.75 7.06 4.93
CA LEU A 164 -17.12 6.51 3.63
C LEU A 164 -15.90 6.38 2.71
N ASN A 165 -15.10 7.46 2.57
CA ASN A 165 -13.89 7.45 1.75
C ASN A 165 -12.86 6.46 2.27
N LEU A 166 -12.75 6.28 3.59
CA LEU A 166 -11.91 5.26 4.21
C LEU A 166 -12.31 3.87 3.71
N GLY A 167 -13.62 3.55 3.71
CA GLY A 167 -14.14 2.29 3.17
C GLY A 167 -13.84 2.13 1.67
N VAL A 168 -14.05 3.18 0.87
CA VAL A 168 -13.77 3.15 -0.58
C VAL A 168 -12.28 2.88 -0.85
N PHE A 169 -11.35 3.54 -0.15
CA PHE A 169 -9.91 3.29 -0.36
C PHE A 169 -9.50 1.87 0.05
N LEU A 170 -10.05 1.34 1.14
CA LEU A 170 -9.81 -0.06 1.53
C LEU A 170 -10.40 -1.04 0.52
N GLY A 171 -11.60 -0.74 -0.02
CA GLY A 171 -12.23 -1.54 -1.08
C GLY A 171 -11.39 -1.54 -2.37
N MET A 172 -10.91 -0.38 -2.81
CA MET A 172 -10.01 -0.30 -3.97
C MET A 172 -8.69 -1.03 -3.72
N ALA A 173 -8.09 -0.92 -2.53
CA ALA A 173 -6.87 -1.62 -2.20
C ALA A 173 -7.04 -3.14 -2.25
N SER A 174 -8.18 -3.66 -1.80
CA SER A 174 -8.49 -5.10 -1.86
C SER A 174 -8.77 -5.60 -3.29
N LEU A 175 -9.15 -4.72 -4.22
CA LEU A 175 -9.25 -5.04 -5.65
C LEU A 175 -7.89 -5.03 -6.38
N PHE A 176 -6.81 -4.56 -5.76
CA PHE A 176 -5.43 -4.78 -6.20
C PHE A 176 -4.83 -6.02 -5.56
N VAL A 177 -5.05 -6.21 -4.26
CA VAL A 177 -4.54 -7.34 -3.47
C VAL A 177 -5.63 -7.80 -2.52
N PHE A 178 -6.28 -8.93 -2.81
CA PHE A 178 -7.46 -9.38 -2.05
C PHE A 178 -7.21 -9.53 -0.54
N SER A 179 -6.02 -9.96 -0.14
CA SER A 179 -5.65 -10.10 1.28
C SER A 179 -5.71 -8.78 2.07
N TYR A 180 -5.74 -7.61 1.39
CA TYR A 180 -5.90 -6.31 2.04
C TYR A 180 -7.31 -6.09 2.62
N THR A 181 -8.26 -6.99 2.35
CA THR A 181 -9.53 -7.06 3.09
C THR A 181 -9.31 -7.16 4.61
N ILE A 182 -8.17 -7.69 5.06
CA ILE A 182 -7.81 -7.76 6.47
C ILE A 182 -7.68 -6.35 7.09
N PHE A 183 -7.24 -5.36 6.30
CA PHE A 183 -7.20 -3.96 6.76
C PHE A 183 -8.58 -3.40 7.07
N LEU A 184 -9.66 -3.86 6.40
CA LEU A 184 -11.02 -3.48 6.74
C LEU A 184 -11.37 -3.93 8.17
N ILE A 185 -11.10 -5.19 8.49
CA ILE A 185 -11.37 -5.76 9.82
C ILE A 185 -10.57 -5.03 10.89
N GLY A 186 -9.27 -4.83 10.62
CA GLY A 186 -8.40 -4.08 11.52
C GLY A 186 -8.82 -2.62 11.72
N THR A 187 -9.29 -1.97 10.65
CA THR A 187 -9.78 -0.58 10.71
C THR A 187 -11.05 -0.48 11.54
N ILE A 188 -11.99 -1.44 11.44
CA ILE A 188 -13.17 -1.50 12.30
C ILE A 188 -12.74 -1.55 13.77
N PHE A 189 -11.77 -2.41 14.10
CA PHE A 189 -11.23 -2.50 15.46
C PHE A 189 -10.62 -1.17 15.93
N ILE A 190 -9.79 -0.53 15.11
CA ILE A 190 -9.18 0.78 15.42
C ILE A 190 -10.25 1.85 15.63
N LEU A 191 -11.29 1.91 14.79
CA LEU A 191 -12.37 2.88 14.92
C LEU A 191 -13.16 2.68 16.22
N ILE A 192 -13.42 1.46 16.64
CA ILE A 192 -14.12 1.16 17.91
C ILE A 192 -13.26 1.60 19.09
N VAL A 193 -11.97 1.26 19.10
CA VAL A 193 -11.10 1.48 20.25
C VAL A 193 -10.67 2.95 20.37
N PHE A 194 -10.26 3.59 19.28
CA PHE A 194 -9.64 4.92 19.31
C PHE A 194 -10.60 6.05 18.95
N ALA A 195 -11.50 5.85 17.99
CA ALA A 195 -12.46 6.87 17.57
C ALA A 195 -13.82 6.74 18.27
N ARG A 196 -14.06 5.66 19.05
CA ARG A 196 -15.35 5.35 19.66
C ARG A 196 -16.49 5.42 18.63
N ALA A 197 -16.25 4.80 17.47
CA ALA A 197 -17.18 4.86 16.36
C ALA A 197 -18.53 4.25 16.72
N THR A 198 -19.59 4.92 16.28
CA THR A 198 -20.97 4.41 16.39
C THR A 198 -21.21 3.32 15.33
N LEU A 199 -22.26 2.52 15.55
CA LEU A 199 -22.68 1.51 14.56
C LEU A 199 -22.91 2.13 13.16
N ARG A 200 -23.46 3.35 13.11
CA ARG A 200 -23.65 4.10 11.86
C ARG A 200 -22.33 4.29 11.10
N LYS A 201 -21.25 4.66 11.77
CA LYS A 201 -19.92 4.83 11.15
C LYS A 201 -19.37 3.51 10.63
N ILE A 202 -19.55 2.43 11.38
CA ILE A 202 -19.13 1.08 10.94
C ILE A 202 -19.90 0.65 9.69
N LEU A 203 -21.22 0.86 9.67
CA LEU A 203 -22.05 0.56 8.50
C LEU A 203 -21.64 1.42 7.29
N LEU A 204 -21.29 2.68 7.50
CA LEU A 204 -20.83 3.57 6.44
C LEU A 204 -19.48 3.13 5.86
N LEU A 205 -18.55 2.67 6.71
CA LEU A 205 -17.29 2.07 6.29
C LEU A 205 -17.54 0.82 5.43
N LEU A 206 -18.38 -0.09 5.90
CA LEU A 206 -18.74 -1.32 5.19
C LEU A 206 -19.45 -1.01 3.86
N PHE A 207 -20.32 0.01 3.84
CA PHE A 207 -20.98 0.47 2.62
C PHE A 207 -19.97 1.02 1.61
N GLY A 208 -19.01 1.88 2.05
CA GLY A 208 -17.95 2.39 1.17
C GLY A 208 -17.09 1.27 0.59
N TYR A 209 -16.72 0.28 1.39
CA TYR A 209 -15.98 -0.90 0.95
C TYR A 209 -16.81 -1.73 -0.05
N GLY A 210 -18.05 -2.06 0.31
CA GLY A 210 -18.94 -2.87 -0.51
C GLY A 210 -19.33 -2.22 -1.83
N LEU A 211 -19.42 -0.89 -1.88
CA LEU A 211 -19.74 -0.14 -3.09
C LEU A 211 -18.72 -0.40 -4.20
N VAL A 212 -17.44 -0.43 -3.88
CA VAL A 212 -16.36 -0.70 -4.86
C VAL A 212 -16.47 -2.11 -5.41
N HIS A 213 -16.68 -3.09 -4.54
CA HIS A 213 -16.88 -4.49 -4.95
C HIS A 213 -18.19 -4.67 -5.74
N ALA A 214 -19.25 -3.95 -5.35
CA ALA A 214 -20.53 -3.98 -6.06
C ALA A 214 -20.38 -3.46 -7.51
N ILE A 215 -19.58 -2.43 -7.75
CA ILE A 215 -19.31 -1.92 -9.10
C ILE A 215 -18.69 -3.02 -9.95
N VAL A 216 -17.66 -3.71 -9.45
CA VAL A 216 -17.02 -4.82 -10.17
C VAL A 216 -18.02 -5.95 -10.41
N PHE A 217 -18.81 -6.29 -9.41
CA PHE A 217 -19.84 -7.34 -9.53
C PHE A 217 -20.89 -6.99 -10.59
N ILE A 218 -21.35 -5.72 -10.65
CA ILE A 218 -22.31 -5.24 -11.66
C ILE A 218 -21.72 -5.38 -13.08
N VAL A 219 -20.45 -5.04 -13.28
CA VAL A 219 -19.79 -5.19 -14.57
C VAL A 219 -19.87 -6.65 -15.05
N TYR A 220 -19.49 -7.62 -14.19
CA TYR A 220 -19.55 -9.03 -14.55
C TYR A 220 -21.00 -9.58 -14.64
N TYR A 221 -21.93 -8.97 -13.93
CA TYR A 221 -23.37 -9.27 -14.07
C TYR A 221 -23.89 -8.88 -15.46
N CYS A 222 -23.47 -7.74 -15.99
CA CYS A 222 -23.84 -7.31 -17.36
C CYS A 222 -23.29 -8.26 -18.43
N TYR A 223 -22.20 -8.97 -18.14
CA TYR A 223 -21.66 -10.02 -19.02
C TYR A 223 -22.28 -11.41 -18.78
N GLU A 224 -23.23 -11.54 -17.84
CA GLU A 224 -23.81 -12.82 -17.40
C GLU A 224 -22.77 -13.85 -16.90
N ARG A 225 -21.68 -13.36 -16.29
CA ARG A 225 -20.51 -14.16 -15.90
C ARG A 225 -20.07 -13.90 -14.44
N THR A 226 -21.00 -13.62 -13.55
CA THR A 226 -20.73 -13.37 -12.12
C THR A 226 -20.08 -14.58 -11.42
N GLU A 227 -20.42 -15.80 -11.86
CA GLU A 227 -19.84 -17.04 -11.30
C GLU A 227 -18.33 -17.10 -11.54
N HIS A 228 -17.86 -16.68 -12.71
CA HIS A 228 -16.43 -16.63 -13.02
C HIS A 228 -15.67 -15.66 -12.13
N LEU A 229 -16.21 -14.45 -11.88
CA LEU A 229 -15.64 -13.51 -10.93
C LEU A 229 -15.57 -14.13 -9.53
N TRP A 230 -16.66 -14.77 -9.08
CA TRP A 230 -16.73 -15.38 -7.75
C TRP A 230 -15.67 -16.47 -7.58
N MET A 231 -15.56 -17.40 -8.51
CA MET A 231 -14.64 -18.51 -8.44
C MET A 231 -13.19 -18.10 -8.59
N HIS A 232 -12.87 -17.25 -9.58
CA HIS A 232 -11.47 -16.94 -9.93
C HIS A 232 -10.87 -15.80 -9.13
N PHE A 233 -11.68 -14.86 -8.63
CA PHE A 233 -11.17 -13.77 -7.79
C PHE A 233 -11.42 -14.05 -6.30
N TYR A 234 -12.65 -14.30 -5.87
CA TYR A 234 -12.92 -14.43 -4.43
C TYR A 234 -12.47 -15.80 -3.89
N VAL A 235 -12.97 -16.91 -4.45
CA VAL A 235 -12.66 -18.24 -3.93
C VAL A 235 -11.18 -18.59 -4.11
N ALA A 236 -10.62 -18.34 -5.30
CA ALA A 236 -9.24 -18.68 -5.59
C ALA A 236 -8.21 -17.96 -4.70
N ASN A 237 -8.52 -16.74 -4.21
CA ASN A 237 -7.66 -16.00 -3.31
C ASN A 237 -7.79 -16.43 -1.83
N PHE A 238 -8.77 -17.23 -1.46
CA PHE A 238 -8.85 -17.88 -0.14
C PHE A 238 -8.01 -19.17 -0.07
N GLU A 239 -7.67 -19.77 -1.21
CA GLU A 239 -6.81 -20.95 -1.23
C GLU A 239 -5.37 -20.54 -0.89
N ALA A 240 -4.79 -21.20 0.08
CA ALA A 240 -3.40 -20.99 0.47
C ALA A 240 -2.47 -21.31 -0.71
N GLY A 241 -1.88 -20.29 -1.31
CA GLY A 241 -0.83 -20.43 -2.32
C GLY A 241 0.50 -20.82 -1.70
N GLY A 242 1.34 -21.55 -2.44
CA GLY A 242 2.74 -21.73 -2.07
C GLY A 242 3.50 -20.41 -2.23
N GLY A 243 4.29 -20.01 -1.23
CA GLY A 243 5.12 -18.81 -1.35
C GLY A 243 6.13 -18.95 -2.50
N LEU A 244 6.20 -17.93 -3.36
CA LEU A 244 7.18 -17.87 -4.46
C LEU A 244 8.63 -17.76 -3.94
N ILE A 245 8.79 -17.22 -2.73
CA ILE A 245 10.10 -17.04 -2.08
C ILE A 245 10.15 -17.82 -0.78
N GLY A 246 11.28 -18.46 -0.51
CA GLY A 246 11.53 -19.18 0.74
C GLY A 246 11.45 -18.25 1.94
N MET A 247 10.87 -18.72 3.04
CA MET A 247 10.73 -17.96 4.28
C MET A 247 12.05 -17.38 4.78
N ASN A 248 13.17 -18.10 4.62
CA ASN A 248 14.50 -17.63 5.01
C ASN A 248 14.93 -16.37 4.24
N SER A 249 14.64 -16.29 2.93
CA SER A 249 14.96 -15.12 2.12
C SER A 249 14.15 -13.89 2.56
N ILE A 250 12.87 -14.08 2.89
CA ILE A 250 12.01 -13.02 3.41
C ILE A 250 12.52 -12.53 4.78
N LEU A 251 12.93 -13.44 5.66
CA LEU A 251 13.49 -13.08 6.97
C LEU A 251 14.78 -12.27 6.82
N ILE A 252 15.67 -12.64 5.90
CA ILE A 252 16.90 -11.89 5.62
C ILE A 252 16.57 -10.49 5.08
N LEU A 253 15.65 -10.38 4.12
CA LEU A 253 15.23 -9.10 3.57
C LEU A 253 14.55 -8.19 4.63
N SER A 254 13.77 -8.78 5.53
CA SER A 254 13.11 -8.03 6.60
C SER A 254 14.06 -7.61 7.74
N ALA A 255 15.29 -8.10 7.77
CA ALA A 255 16.24 -7.80 8.85
C ALA A 255 16.51 -6.28 8.99
N VAL A 256 16.68 -5.56 7.87
CA VAL A 256 16.91 -4.10 7.89
C VAL A 256 15.67 -3.33 8.38
N PRO A 257 14.47 -3.53 7.83
CA PRO A 257 13.25 -2.91 8.36
C PRO A 257 13.00 -3.23 9.83
N VAL A 258 13.17 -4.48 10.26
CA VAL A 258 12.94 -4.90 11.64
C VAL A 258 13.94 -4.26 12.60
N THR A 259 15.22 -4.22 12.26
CA THR A 259 16.25 -3.56 13.09
C THR A 259 15.95 -2.06 13.21
N TYR A 260 15.54 -1.41 12.12
CA TYR A 260 15.13 0.00 12.15
C TYR A 260 13.92 0.19 13.08
N PHE A 261 12.90 -0.66 12.98
CA PHE A 261 11.72 -0.60 13.83
C PHE A 261 12.05 -0.75 15.31
N VAL A 262 12.86 -1.76 15.68
CA VAL A 262 13.29 -1.98 17.08
C VAL A 262 14.04 -0.77 17.60
N PHE A 263 14.97 -0.22 16.81
CA PHE A 263 15.72 0.98 17.19
C PHE A 263 14.81 2.21 17.35
N SER A 264 13.85 2.39 16.45
CA SER A 264 12.84 3.44 16.51
C SER A 264 11.98 3.35 17.77
N LEU A 265 11.49 2.14 18.12
CA LEU A 265 10.75 1.91 19.37
C LEU A 265 11.57 2.27 20.61
N PHE A 266 12.84 1.88 20.64
CA PHE A 266 13.72 2.18 21.76
C PHE A 266 13.95 3.69 21.92
N MET A 267 14.11 4.42 20.81
CA MET A 267 14.24 5.87 20.83
C MET A 267 12.94 6.56 21.26
N LEU A 268 11.79 6.04 20.82
CA LEU A 268 10.47 6.54 21.19
C LEU A 268 10.23 6.45 22.71
N THR A 269 10.63 5.35 23.35
CA THR A 269 10.47 5.18 24.80
C THR A 269 11.36 6.11 25.62
N ARG A 270 12.52 6.52 25.08
CA ARG A 270 13.50 7.37 25.79
C ARG A 270 13.28 8.88 25.59
N ALA A 271 12.83 9.31 24.42
CA ALA A 271 12.96 10.70 23.99
C ALA A 271 11.69 11.55 24.13
N ALA A 272 10.52 10.97 24.37
CA ALA A 272 9.32 11.71 24.02
C ALA A 272 8.38 12.03 25.19
N ARG A 273 8.20 13.30 25.44
CA ARG A 273 7.00 13.83 26.07
C ARG A 273 5.91 13.97 25.00
N PHE A 274 5.22 12.88 24.69
CA PHE A 274 4.11 12.91 23.75
C PHE A 274 2.84 13.46 24.42
N THR A 275 2.07 14.23 23.64
CA THR A 275 0.69 14.55 24.02
C THR A 275 -0.17 13.28 23.97
N LYS A 276 -1.30 13.29 24.66
CA LYS A 276 -2.25 12.16 24.64
C LYS A 276 -2.68 11.80 23.22
N TYR A 277 -2.90 12.80 22.38
CA TYR A 277 -3.27 12.63 20.97
C TYR A 277 -2.14 11.96 20.15
N GLN A 278 -0.92 12.44 20.30
CA GLN A 278 0.25 11.84 19.62
C GLN A 278 0.43 10.37 20.04
N SER A 279 0.29 10.06 21.33
CA SER A 279 0.34 8.70 21.82
C SER A 279 -0.74 7.80 21.16
N GLN A 280 -1.95 8.32 20.96
CA GLN A 280 -3.01 7.60 20.26
C GLN A 280 -2.65 7.33 18.80
N LEU A 281 -2.09 8.32 18.07
CA LEU A 281 -1.65 8.12 16.69
C LEU A 281 -0.56 7.05 16.57
N PHE A 282 0.42 7.03 17.49
CA PHE A 282 1.45 5.98 17.50
C PHE A 282 0.87 4.60 17.77
N GLN A 283 -0.10 4.50 18.69
CA GLN A 283 -0.80 3.24 18.92
C GLN A 283 -1.53 2.77 17.65
N VAL A 284 -2.17 3.68 16.92
CA VAL A 284 -2.82 3.35 15.65
C VAL A 284 -1.82 2.86 14.61
N ILE A 285 -0.67 3.51 14.46
CA ILE A 285 0.41 3.07 13.57
C ILE A 285 0.89 1.66 13.97
N PHE A 286 1.05 1.42 15.28
CA PHE A 286 1.45 0.10 15.78
C PHE A 286 0.40 -0.98 15.48
N PHE A 287 -0.90 -0.68 15.66
CA PHE A 287 -1.96 -1.59 15.25
C PHE A 287 -1.99 -1.80 13.74
N TRP A 288 -1.70 -0.76 12.96
CA TRP A 288 -1.58 -0.87 11.50
C TRP A 288 -0.46 -1.83 11.10
N LEU A 289 0.68 -1.77 11.79
CA LEU A 289 1.76 -2.74 11.62
C LEU A 289 1.31 -4.17 11.94
N ALA A 290 0.61 -4.36 13.06
CA ALA A 290 0.10 -5.68 13.42
C ALA A 290 -0.87 -6.25 12.36
N ILE A 291 -1.74 -5.38 11.80
CA ILE A 291 -2.63 -5.75 10.69
C ILE A 291 -1.82 -6.13 9.45
N ALA A 292 -0.76 -5.38 9.11
CA ALA A 292 0.13 -5.68 7.99
C ALA A 292 0.83 -7.04 8.17
N VAL A 293 1.27 -7.39 9.40
CA VAL A 293 1.83 -8.71 9.71
C VAL A 293 0.80 -9.81 9.47
N ILE A 294 -0.42 -9.64 9.96
CA ILE A 294 -1.52 -10.58 9.75
C ILE A 294 -1.81 -10.73 8.26
N GLN A 295 -1.92 -9.61 7.54
CA GLN A 295 -2.18 -9.60 6.10
C GLN A 295 -1.10 -10.36 5.33
N PHE A 296 0.18 -10.12 5.65
CA PHE A 296 1.30 -10.82 5.03
C PHE A 296 1.19 -12.35 5.20
N TRP A 297 0.71 -12.79 6.36
CA TRP A 297 0.52 -14.22 6.62
C TRP A 297 -0.59 -14.84 5.77
N PHE A 298 -1.64 -14.07 5.46
CA PHE A 298 -2.78 -14.49 4.63
C PHE A 298 -2.59 -14.24 3.13
N THR A 299 -1.46 -13.64 2.72
CA THR A 299 -1.18 -13.43 1.29
C THR A 299 -0.89 -14.76 0.60
N PRO A 300 -1.61 -15.11 -0.48
CA PRO A 300 -1.41 -16.38 -1.19
C PRO A 300 -0.01 -16.50 -1.79
N GLU A 301 0.48 -15.44 -2.43
CA GLU A 301 1.79 -15.36 -3.07
C GLU A 301 2.68 -14.39 -2.28
N ARG A 302 3.62 -14.93 -1.52
CA ARG A 302 4.55 -14.10 -0.73
C ARG A 302 5.73 -13.69 -1.59
N THR A 303 5.86 -12.39 -1.81
CA THR A 303 6.95 -11.78 -2.58
C THR A 303 7.65 -10.71 -1.73
N PRO A 304 8.87 -10.26 -2.09
CA PRO A 304 9.51 -9.12 -1.42
C PRO A 304 8.65 -7.86 -1.42
N HIS A 305 7.84 -7.66 -2.48
CA HIS A 305 6.95 -6.52 -2.64
C HIS A 305 5.88 -6.44 -1.55
N SER A 306 5.45 -7.58 -1.00
CA SER A 306 4.49 -7.60 0.11
C SER A 306 5.01 -6.84 1.34
N LEU A 307 6.34 -6.67 1.47
CA LEU A 307 6.95 -5.92 2.56
C LEU A 307 6.76 -4.40 2.44
N VAL A 308 6.40 -3.86 1.26
CA VAL A 308 6.08 -2.42 1.09
C VAL A 308 4.94 -1.98 2.00
N THR A 309 4.00 -2.88 2.30
CA THR A 309 2.87 -2.62 3.19
C THR A 309 3.29 -2.24 4.62
N PHE A 310 4.48 -2.67 5.05
CA PHE A 310 5.01 -2.36 6.37
C PHE A 310 5.64 -0.97 6.47
N VAL A 311 6.10 -0.40 5.36
CA VAL A 311 6.89 0.83 5.34
C VAL A 311 6.22 2.01 6.08
N PRO A 312 4.89 2.26 5.94
CA PRO A 312 4.23 3.34 6.67
C PRO A 312 4.23 3.17 8.20
N SER A 313 4.46 1.96 8.68
CA SER A 313 4.39 1.61 10.11
C SER A 313 5.76 1.51 10.77
N LEU A 314 6.81 1.48 9.97
CA LEU A 314 8.20 1.44 10.43
C LEU A 314 8.70 2.84 10.75
#